data_e750ae8936711a1438e52e597078f42a
#
_entry.id   e750ae8936711a1438e52e597078f42a
#
_cell.length_a   1.000
_cell.length_b   1.000
_cell.length_c   1.000
_cell.angle_alpha   90.00
_cell.angle_beta   90.00
_cell.angle_gamma   90.00
#
_symmetry.space_group_name_H-M   'P 1'
#
loop_
_entity.id
_entity.type
_entity.pdbx_description
1 polymer ?
#
loop_
_entity_poly.entity_id
_entity_poly.type
_entity_poly.pdbx_seq_one_letter_code
_entity_poly.pdbx_strand_id
1 'polypeptide(L)'
;MSYMTTSERQLSLVTEISAANTRAEFAQALVGAARAYGFRHITLMHAPAPESILFKTLLIETSLPSAYFNQFDRARIMRLPTLSTGMGESALPRSWNLSDNACDSIFPDELSKLLRAFGIPTGVAVPACTRDGERILFWLAGERPPLGQTELNELTMVTLHLLDAYHRTKQSKLMEHPPLSAREREVVRWTAQGKTSIEIGQILSLSDHTVNAYMTSAIKKLDCVNRTQLVAKAIRMKLII
;
A
#
# COMPACT_ATOMS: atom_id res chain seq x y z
N MET A 1 7.18 -21.22 -30.07
CA MET A 1 6.93 -20.18 -29.05
C MET A 1 8.30 -19.63 -28.66
N SER A 2 8.58 -18.37 -29.03
CA SER A 2 9.84 -17.71 -28.65
C SER A 2 9.79 -17.42 -27.16
N TYR A 3 10.69 -17.99 -26.38
CA TYR A 3 10.85 -17.64 -24.97
C TYR A 3 11.46 -16.24 -24.92
N MET A 4 10.68 -15.26 -24.48
CA MET A 4 11.23 -13.94 -24.16
C MET A 4 12.36 -14.11 -23.15
N THR A 5 13.47 -13.43 -23.39
CA THR A 5 14.55 -13.41 -22.40
C THR A 5 14.08 -12.71 -21.13
N THR A 6 14.68 -13.06 -20.01
CA THR A 6 14.46 -12.44 -18.71
C THR A 6 14.42 -10.90 -18.78
N SER A 7 15.37 -10.32 -19.50
CA SER A 7 15.51 -8.87 -19.71
C SER A 7 14.38 -8.27 -20.54
N GLU A 8 13.91 -8.96 -21.59
CA GLU A 8 12.81 -8.49 -22.45
C GLU A 8 11.48 -8.47 -21.68
N ARG A 9 11.21 -9.51 -20.87
CA ARG A 9 10.03 -9.58 -20.01
C ARG A 9 9.99 -8.41 -19.03
N GLN A 10 11.10 -8.16 -18.35
CA GLN A 10 11.20 -7.07 -17.39
C GLN A 10 11.01 -5.71 -18.04
N LEU A 11 11.63 -5.46 -19.19
CA LEU A 11 11.53 -4.20 -19.92
C LEU A 11 10.09 -3.91 -20.38
N SER A 12 9.40 -4.93 -20.92
CA SER A 12 7.99 -4.82 -21.32
C SER A 12 7.10 -4.45 -20.14
N LEU A 13 7.24 -5.15 -19.00
CA LEU A 13 6.48 -4.88 -17.79
C LEU A 13 6.75 -3.48 -17.23
N VAL A 14 8.01 -3.07 -17.17
CA VAL A 14 8.38 -1.73 -16.68
C VAL A 14 7.77 -0.65 -17.55
N THR A 15 7.73 -0.84 -18.86
CA THR A 15 7.09 0.11 -19.79
C THR A 15 5.59 0.22 -19.52
N GLU A 16 4.89 -0.91 -19.38
CA GLU A 16 3.45 -0.95 -19.06
C GLU A 16 3.15 -0.29 -17.71
N ILE A 17 3.90 -0.65 -16.66
CA ILE A 17 3.76 -0.08 -15.32
C ILE A 17 4.00 1.43 -15.32
N SER A 18 5.00 1.89 -16.09
CA SER A 18 5.35 3.31 -16.18
C SER A 18 4.28 4.14 -16.88
N ALA A 19 3.51 3.54 -17.77
CA ALA A 19 2.39 4.18 -18.47
C ALA A 19 1.13 4.33 -17.60
N ALA A 20 1.03 3.59 -16.48
CA ALA A 20 -0.14 3.62 -15.62
C ALA A 20 -0.25 4.94 -14.83
N ASN A 21 -1.31 5.72 -15.10
CA ASN A 21 -1.59 7.02 -14.48
C ASN A 21 -2.91 7.03 -13.69
N THR A 22 -3.78 6.06 -13.92
CA THR A 22 -5.06 5.91 -13.21
C THR A 22 -5.05 4.67 -12.33
N ARG A 23 -5.95 4.61 -11.33
CA ARG A 23 -6.11 3.44 -10.49
C ARG A 23 -6.47 2.17 -11.29
N ALA A 24 -7.28 2.32 -12.34
CA ALA A 24 -7.69 1.20 -13.17
C ALA A 24 -6.48 0.63 -13.97
N GLU A 25 -5.67 1.51 -14.57
CA GLU A 25 -4.44 1.11 -15.26
C GLU A 25 -3.43 0.48 -14.30
N PHE A 26 -3.30 1.03 -13.09
CA PHE A 26 -2.45 0.45 -12.05
C PHE A 26 -2.92 -0.96 -11.64
N ALA A 27 -4.23 -1.17 -11.45
CA ALA A 27 -4.77 -2.49 -11.15
C ALA A 27 -4.51 -3.49 -12.29
N GLN A 28 -4.59 -3.05 -13.54
CA GLN A 28 -4.24 -3.87 -14.71
C GLN A 28 -2.74 -4.22 -14.72
N ALA A 29 -1.87 -3.25 -14.46
CA ALA A 29 -0.42 -3.45 -14.38
C ALA A 29 -0.05 -4.43 -13.26
N LEU A 30 -0.70 -4.36 -12.09
CA LEU A 30 -0.54 -5.34 -11.02
C LEU A 30 -0.85 -6.76 -11.53
N VAL A 31 -2.00 -6.96 -12.17
CA VAL A 31 -2.42 -8.28 -12.68
C VAL A 31 -1.49 -8.74 -13.80
N GLY A 32 -1.05 -7.83 -14.69
CA GLY A 32 -0.07 -8.11 -15.72
C GLY A 32 1.24 -8.63 -15.15
N ALA A 33 1.78 -7.95 -14.13
CA ALA A 33 2.98 -8.37 -13.43
C ALA A 33 2.83 -9.77 -12.80
N ALA A 34 1.71 -10.06 -12.12
CA ALA A 34 1.48 -11.39 -11.55
C ALA A 34 1.51 -12.47 -12.62
N ARG A 35 0.80 -12.28 -13.73
CA ARG A 35 0.71 -13.24 -14.84
C ARG A 35 2.06 -13.48 -15.50
N ALA A 36 2.87 -12.45 -15.68
CA ALA A 36 4.20 -12.56 -16.29
C ALA A 36 5.15 -13.45 -15.48
N TYR A 37 4.94 -13.54 -14.17
CA TYR A 37 5.66 -14.46 -13.28
C TYR A 37 4.88 -15.74 -12.97
N GLY A 38 3.80 -16.04 -13.70
CA GLY A 38 3.03 -17.28 -13.56
C GLY A 38 2.16 -17.34 -12.31
N PHE A 39 1.91 -16.22 -11.64
CA PHE A 39 0.98 -16.15 -10.52
C PHE A 39 -0.44 -15.83 -11.00
N ARG A 40 -1.41 -16.45 -10.32
CA ARG A 40 -2.83 -16.25 -10.62
C ARG A 40 -3.39 -14.98 -9.99
N HIS A 41 -2.90 -14.64 -8.81
CA HIS A 41 -3.40 -13.54 -8.00
C HIS A 41 -2.28 -12.64 -7.50
N ILE A 42 -2.62 -11.35 -7.37
CA ILE A 42 -1.79 -10.35 -6.71
C ILE A 42 -2.66 -9.53 -5.75
N THR A 43 -2.08 -9.20 -4.62
CA THR A 43 -2.69 -8.32 -3.62
C THR A 43 -1.64 -7.29 -3.18
N LEU A 44 -2.01 -6.03 -3.24
CA LEU A 44 -1.31 -4.94 -2.58
C LEU A 44 -2.06 -4.63 -1.29
N MET A 45 -1.37 -4.64 -0.17
CA MET A 45 -2.00 -4.46 1.14
C MET A 45 -1.06 -3.72 2.11
N HIS A 46 -1.63 -3.09 3.13
CA HIS A 46 -0.85 -2.62 4.28
C HIS A 46 -0.23 -3.82 5.00
N ALA A 47 1.01 -3.67 5.47
CA ALA A 47 1.62 -4.72 6.29
C ALA A 47 0.81 -4.90 7.57
N PRO A 48 0.53 -6.16 7.97
CA PRO A 48 -0.16 -6.42 9.22
C PRO A 48 0.58 -5.82 10.41
N ALA A 49 -0.17 -5.18 11.30
CA ALA A 49 0.30 -4.74 12.61
C ALA A 49 -0.26 -5.69 13.69
N PRO A 50 0.34 -5.75 14.89
CA PRO A 50 -0.13 -6.63 15.96
C PRO A 50 -1.61 -6.46 16.32
N GLU A 51 -2.14 -5.25 16.15
CA GLU A 51 -3.54 -4.91 16.37
C GLU A 51 -4.46 -5.21 15.19
N SER A 52 -3.93 -5.64 14.06
CA SER A 52 -4.73 -5.95 12.87
C SER A 52 -5.65 -7.14 13.12
N ILE A 53 -6.96 -6.96 12.91
CA ILE A 53 -7.98 -7.96 13.20
C ILE A 53 -8.52 -8.61 11.94
N LEU A 54 -8.71 -7.80 10.88
CA LEU A 54 -9.34 -8.21 9.64
C LEU A 54 -8.39 -8.00 8.45
N PHE A 55 -8.24 -9.04 7.64
CA PHE A 55 -7.47 -8.99 6.41
C PHE A 55 -8.05 -7.96 5.43
N LYS A 56 -9.37 -7.91 5.32
CA LYS A 56 -10.09 -7.00 4.43
C LYS A 56 -9.73 -5.53 4.67
N THR A 57 -9.44 -5.14 5.91
CA THR A 57 -9.09 -3.75 6.25
C THR A 57 -7.69 -3.35 5.79
N LEU A 58 -6.84 -4.32 5.48
CA LEU A 58 -5.48 -4.08 5.00
C LEU A 58 -5.41 -3.94 3.48
N LEU A 59 -6.44 -4.37 2.74
CA LEU A 59 -6.43 -4.40 1.28
C LEU A 59 -6.39 -2.98 0.69
N ILE A 60 -5.45 -2.76 -0.22
CA ILE A 60 -5.35 -1.57 -1.07
C ILE A 60 -5.89 -1.89 -2.46
N GLU A 61 -5.38 -2.97 -3.08
CA GLU A 61 -5.82 -3.48 -4.37
C GLU A 61 -5.64 -5.01 -4.39
N THR A 62 -6.57 -5.77 -4.98
CA THR A 62 -6.47 -7.22 -5.02
C THR A 62 -7.20 -7.84 -6.19
N SER A 63 -6.63 -8.90 -6.76
CA SER A 63 -7.28 -9.79 -7.73
C SER A 63 -7.84 -11.06 -7.09
N LEU A 64 -7.73 -11.22 -5.76
CA LEU A 64 -8.33 -12.34 -5.05
C LEU A 64 -9.86 -12.25 -5.05
N PRO A 65 -10.56 -13.37 -5.14
CA PRO A 65 -12.02 -13.38 -5.02
C PRO A 65 -12.45 -12.99 -3.60
N SER A 66 -13.59 -12.29 -3.49
CA SER A 66 -14.15 -11.87 -2.20
C SER A 66 -14.36 -13.02 -1.22
N ALA A 67 -14.64 -14.22 -1.72
CA ALA A 67 -14.79 -15.43 -0.93
C ALA A 67 -13.53 -15.76 -0.12
N TYR A 68 -12.32 -15.49 -0.66
CA TYR A 68 -11.06 -15.76 0.03
C TYR A 68 -10.94 -14.93 1.32
N PHE A 69 -11.00 -13.62 1.22
CA PHE A 69 -10.82 -12.78 2.41
C PHE A 69 -12.00 -12.82 3.37
N ASN A 70 -13.22 -13.15 2.90
CA ASN A 70 -14.35 -13.41 3.79
C ASN A 70 -14.14 -14.68 4.63
N GLN A 71 -13.58 -15.76 4.04
CA GLN A 71 -13.25 -16.98 4.79
C GLN A 71 -12.06 -16.75 5.72
N PHE A 72 -11.01 -16.02 5.27
CA PHE A 72 -9.86 -15.65 6.06
C PHE A 72 -10.27 -14.90 7.34
N ASP A 73 -11.12 -13.89 7.21
CA ASP A 73 -11.60 -13.07 8.33
C ASP A 73 -12.53 -13.87 9.27
N ARG A 74 -13.40 -14.71 8.70
CA ARG A 74 -14.28 -15.60 9.49
C ARG A 74 -13.49 -16.60 10.32
N ALA A 75 -12.43 -17.16 9.77
CA ALA A 75 -11.53 -18.08 10.48
C ALA A 75 -10.59 -17.36 11.45
N ARG A 76 -10.62 -16.02 11.53
CA ARG A 76 -9.78 -15.17 12.41
C ARG A 76 -8.29 -15.44 12.25
N ILE A 77 -7.84 -15.79 11.05
CA ILE A 77 -6.46 -16.18 10.74
C ILE A 77 -5.47 -15.05 11.08
N MET A 78 -5.87 -13.77 10.91
CA MET A 78 -5.03 -12.62 11.27
C MET A 78 -4.63 -12.56 12.74
N ARG A 79 -5.39 -13.20 13.63
CA ARG A 79 -5.10 -13.22 15.09
C ARG A 79 -4.06 -14.26 15.49
N LEU A 80 -3.61 -15.10 14.55
CA LEU A 80 -2.62 -16.11 14.84
C LEU A 80 -1.23 -15.47 14.98
N PRO A 81 -0.49 -15.74 16.07
CA PRO A 81 0.78 -15.06 16.38
C PRO A 81 1.81 -15.12 15.26
N THR A 82 1.85 -16.24 14.53
CA THR A 82 2.80 -16.49 13.43
C THR A 82 2.63 -15.54 12.24
N LEU A 83 1.46 -14.93 12.04
CA LEU A 83 1.22 -13.99 10.96
C LEU A 83 1.44 -12.53 11.37
N SER A 84 1.09 -12.18 12.60
CA SER A 84 1.22 -10.80 13.09
C SER A 84 2.69 -10.38 13.28
N THR A 85 3.57 -11.31 13.64
CA THR A 85 5.00 -11.03 13.87
C THR A 85 5.90 -11.32 12.66
N GLY A 86 5.51 -12.22 11.77
CA GLY A 86 6.41 -12.72 10.71
C GLY A 86 6.39 -11.93 9.40
N MET A 87 5.25 -11.37 9.00
CA MET A 87 5.09 -10.75 7.66
C MET A 87 5.52 -9.27 7.62
N GLY A 88 5.65 -8.63 8.75
CA GLY A 88 5.91 -7.20 8.84
C GLY A 88 7.35 -6.79 9.14
N GLU A 89 8.23 -7.69 9.61
CA GLU A 89 9.54 -7.30 10.15
C GLU A 89 10.69 -7.32 9.14
N SER A 90 10.61 -8.18 8.12
CA SER A 90 11.68 -8.30 7.12
C SER A 90 11.49 -7.31 5.97
N ALA A 91 12.59 -6.73 5.50
CA ALA A 91 12.64 -5.98 4.24
C ALA A 91 12.90 -6.88 3.03
N LEU A 92 13.14 -8.19 3.23
CA LEU A 92 13.45 -9.13 2.17
C LEU A 92 12.19 -9.86 1.70
N PRO A 93 12.10 -10.19 0.40
CA PRO A 93 11.05 -11.05 -0.12
C PRO A 93 11.04 -12.42 0.57
N ARG A 94 9.85 -12.94 0.82
CA ARG A 94 9.65 -14.28 1.37
C ARG A 94 8.76 -15.07 0.43
N SER A 95 9.25 -16.21 -0.03
CA SER A 95 8.47 -17.17 -0.82
C SER A 95 8.01 -18.34 0.05
N TRP A 96 6.92 -18.96 -0.33
CA TRP A 96 6.42 -20.20 0.27
C TRP A 96 5.93 -21.16 -0.82
N ASN A 97 5.98 -22.45 -0.47
CA ASN A 97 5.33 -23.51 -1.24
C ASN A 97 4.80 -24.54 -0.25
N LEU A 98 3.49 -24.77 -0.24
CA LEU A 98 2.85 -25.72 0.67
C LEU A 98 3.17 -27.20 0.37
N SER A 99 3.92 -27.50 -0.68
CA SER A 99 4.46 -28.83 -0.95
C SER A 99 5.81 -29.06 -0.27
N ASP A 100 6.43 -28.00 0.32
CA ASP A 100 7.68 -28.07 1.03
C ASP A 100 7.39 -28.26 2.54
N ASN A 101 7.88 -29.36 3.12
CA ASN A 101 7.69 -29.66 4.54
C ASN A 101 8.22 -28.58 5.49
N ALA A 102 9.14 -27.73 5.02
CA ALA A 102 9.62 -26.57 5.77
C ALA A 102 8.55 -25.47 5.93
N CYS A 103 7.55 -25.41 5.04
CA CYS A 103 6.45 -24.46 5.11
C CYS A 103 5.39 -24.79 6.15
N ASP A 104 5.23 -26.06 6.51
CA ASP A 104 4.25 -26.49 7.53
C ASP A 104 4.53 -25.90 8.92
N SER A 105 5.78 -25.47 9.16
CA SER A 105 6.19 -24.78 10.40
C SER A 105 5.98 -23.27 10.38
N ILE A 106 5.73 -22.67 9.19
CA ILE A 106 5.64 -21.22 9.00
C ILE A 106 4.18 -20.75 8.97
N PHE A 107 3.28 -21.55 8.36
CA PHE A 107 1.87 -21.20 8.25
C PHE A 107 1.01 -22.03 9.20
N PRO A 108 0.03 -21.37 9.86
CA PRO A 108 -1.00 -22.09 10.59
C PRO A 108 -1.78 -23.03 9.66
N ASP A 109 -2.24 -24.17 10.19
CA ASP A 109 -3.00 -25.18 9.44
C ASP A 109 -4.23 -24.56 8.74
N GLU A 110 -4.91 -23.64 9.40
CA GLU A 110 -6.09 -22.96 8.86
C GLU A 110 -5.75 -22.15 7.60
N LEU A 111 -4.61 -21.45 7.60
CA LEU A 111 -4.15 -20.71 6.44
C LEU A 111 -3.74 -21.66 5.31
N SER A 112 -2.99 -22.70 5.62
CA SER A 112 -2.55 -23.71 4.66
C SER A 112 -3.73 -24.38 3.97
N LYS A 113 -4.80 -24.75 4.71
CA LYS A 113 -6.05 -25.30 4.17
C LYS A 113 -6.75 -24.30 3.26
N LEU A 114 -6.82 -23.02 3.68
CA LEU A 114 -7.44 -21.96 2.87
C LEU A 114 -6.71 -21.75 1.56
N LEU A 115 -5.37 -21.64 1.60
CA LEU A 115 -4.54 -21.46 0.40
C LEU A 115 -4.74 -22.64 -0.60
N ARG A 116 -4.75 -23.89 -0.11
CA ARG A 116 -5.02 -25.06 -0.94
C ARG A 116 -6.42 -25.03 -1.54
N ALA A 117 -7.44 -24.67 -0.76
CA ALA A 117 -8.83 -24.61 -1.22
C ALA A 117 -9.05 -23.59 -2.34
N PHE A 118 -8.25 -22.54 -2.40
CA PHE A 118 -8.30 -21.53 -3.46
C PHE A 118 -7.29 -21.77 -4.60
N GLY A 119 -6.56 -22.90 -4.62
CA GLY A 119 -5.61 -23.25 -5.67
C GLY A 119 -4.40 -22.30 -5.73
N ILE A 120 -3.92 -21.85 -4.57
CA ILE A 120 -2.80 -20.92 -4.43
C ILE A 120 -1.74 -21.47 -3.45
N PRO A 121 -1.22 -22.70 -3.69
CA PRO A 121 -0.27 -23.34 -2.78
C PRO A 121 1.12 -22.70 -2.77
N THR A 122 1.44 -21.86 -3.75
CA THR A 122 2.74 -21.22 -3.89
C THR A 122 2.58 -19.72 -3.96
N GLY A 123 3.48 -18.98 -3.38
CA GLY A 123 3.48 -17.54 -3.48
C GLY A 123 4.74 -16.86 -2.97
N VAL A 124 4.71 -15.54 -3.04
CA VAL A 124 5.77 -14.67 -2.57
C VAL A 124 5.16 -13.38 -1.99
N ALA A 125 5.72 -12.91 -0.90
CA ALA A 125 5.45 -11.62 -0.31
C ALA A 125 6.69 -10.73 -0.47
N VAL A 126 6.55 -9.60 -1.14
CA VAL A 126 7.59 -8.60 -1.31
C VAL A 126 7.22 -7.38 -0.49
N PRO A 127 7.94 -7.11 0.61
CA PRO A 127 7.71 -5.94 1.44
C PRO A 127 8.22 -4.68 0.75
N ALA A 128 7.52 -3.59 0.96
CA ALA A 128 7.91 -2.28 0.47
C ALA A 128 7.52 -1.20 1.50
N CYS A 129 8.13 -0.03 1.36
CA CYS A 129 7.81 1.11 2.20
C CYS A 129 7.38 2.27 1.30
N THR A 130 6.24 2.86 1.58
CA THR A 130 5.77 4.04 0.84
C THR A 130 6.60 5.28 1.22
N ARG A 131 6.52 6.34 0.40
CA ARG A 131 7.18 7.63 0.71
C ARG A 131 6.70 8.23 2.04
N ASP A 132 5.51 7.84 2.49
CA ASP A 132 4.90 8.29 3.75
C ASP A 132 5.32 7.44 4.95
N GLY A 133 6.21 6.45 4.73
CA GLY A 133 6.67 5.55 5.77
C GLY A 133 5.70 4.40 6.07
N GLU A 134 4.58 4.29 5.34
CA GLU A 134 3.65 3.16 5.49
C GLU A 134 4.30 1.89 4.94
N ARG A 135 4.24 0.82 5.70
CA ARG A 135 4.70 -0.50 5.26
C ARG A 135 3.59 -1.20 4.48
N ILE A 136 3.91 -1.65 3.29
CA ILE A 136 2.99 -2.37 2.40
C ILE A 136 3.62 -3.67 1.94
N LEU A 137 2.78 -4.59 1.47
CA LEU A 137 3.17 -5.88 0.93
C LEU A 137 2.58 -6.06 -0.47
N PHE A 138 3.42 -6.47 -1.41
CA PHE A 138 2.97 -7.09 -2.66
C PHE A 138 2.95 -8.59 -2.42
N TRP A 139 1.77 -9.18 -2.41
CA TRP A 139 1.55 -10.60 -2.17
C TRP A 139 1.06 -11.26 -3.46
N LEU A 140 1.87 -12.15 -4.03
CA LEU A 140 1.54 -12.87 -5.25
C LEU A 140 1.34 -14.34 -4.91
N ALA A 141 0.33 -14.96 -5.48
CA ALA A 141 0.02 -16.36 -5.20
C ALA A 141 -0.60 -17.07 -6.42
N GLY A 142 -0.34 -18.36 -6.51
CA GLY A 142 -0.84 -19.18 -7.61
C GLY A 142 -0.39 -20.62 -7.52
N GLU A 143 -0.69 -21.38 -8.56
CA GLU A 143 -0.25 -22.76 -8.75
C GLU A 143 0.94 -22.78 -9.73
N ARG A 144 2.14 -22.70 -9.17
CA ARG A 144 3.40 -22.73 -9.94
C ARG A 144 4.52 -23.32 -9.08
N PRO A 145 5.63 -23.78 -9.69
CA PRO A 145 6.86 -24.07 -8.95
C PRO A 145 7.38 -22.84 -8.20
N PRO A 146 8.14 -23.00 -7.11
CA PRO A 146 8.81 -21.89 -6.43
C PRO A 146 9.62 -21.03 -7.40
N LEU A 147 9.73 -19.74 -7.11
CA LEU A 147 10.60 -18.83 -7.86
C LEU A 147 12.06 -19.20 -7.66
N GLY A 148 12.83 -19.26 -8.75
CA GLY A 148 14.29 -19.25 -8.68
C GLY A 148 14.81 -17.88 -8.19
N GLN A 149 16.06 -17.84 -7.72
CA GLN A 149 16.65 -16.61 -7.18
C GLN A 149 16.66 -15.46 -8.21
N THR A 150 16.92 -15.76 -9.47
CA THR A 150 16.91 -14.76 -10.55
C THR A 150 15.52 -14.18 -10.74
N GLU A 151 14.47 -15.02 -10.80
CA GLU A 151 13.08 -14.57 -10.92
C GLU A 151 12.65 -13.73 -9.70
N LEU A 152 13.10 -14.12 -8.49
CA LEU A 152 12.80 -13.39 -7.27
C LEU A 152 13.42 -11.98 -7.29
N ASN A 153 14.66 -11.86 -7.74
CA ASN A 153 15.35 -10.58 -7.88
C ASN A 153 14.65 -9.68 -8.91
N GLU A 154 14.27 -10.24 -10.07
CA GLU A 154 13.51 -9.51 -11.09
C GLU A 154 12.15 -9.05 -10.59
N LEU A 155 11.39 -9.93 -9.96
CA LEU A 155 10.08 -9.59 -9.40
C LEU A 155 10.21 -8.48 -8.34
N THR A 156 11.26 -8.52 -7.52
CA THR A 156 11.54 -7.46 -6.54
C THR A 156 11.76 -6.11 -7.23
N MET A 157 12.50 -6.08 -8.33
CA MET A 157 12.69 -4.86 -9.11
C MET A 157 11.36 -4.38 -9.74
N VAL A 158 10.56 -5.28 -10.30
CA VAL A 158 9.23 -4.96 -10.84
C VAL A 158 8.32 -4.40 -9.76
N THR A 159 8.38 -4.92 -8.53
CA THR A 159 7.57 -4.36 -7.43
C THR A 159 7.99 -2.94 -7.02
N LEU A 160 9.25 -2.54 -7.21
CA LEU A 160 9.66 -1.15 -7.02
C LEU A 160 9.04 -0.21 -8.08
N HIS A 161 8.94 -0.65 -9.33
CA HIS A 161 8.23 0.10 -10.37
C HIS A 161 6.72 0.19 -10.08
N LEU A 162 6.12 -0.91 -9.60
CA LEU A 162 4.72 -0.91 -9.15
C LEU A 162 4.49 0.04 -7.97
N LEU A 163 5.43 0.10 -7.02
CA LEU A 163 5.38 1.04 -5.91
C LEU A 163 5.40 2.49 -6.39
N ASP A 164 6.26 2.82 -7.35
CA ASP A 164 6.31 4.17 -7.93
C ASP A 164 5.00 4.51 -8.68
N ALA A 165 4.46 3.57 -9.46
CA ALA A 165 3.15 3.75 -10.12
C ALA A 165 2.02 3.93 -9.09
N TYR A 166 2.02 3.17 -7.99
CA TYR A 166 1.09 3.36 -6.88
C TYR A 166 1.15 4.79 -6.31
N HIS A 167 2.35 5.32 -6.11
CA HIS A 167 2.53 6.69 -5.64
C HIS A 167 1.99 7.72 -6.63
N ARG A 168 2.23 7.56 -7.93
CA ARG A 168 1.69 8.48 -8.94
C ARG A 168 0.17 8.49 -8.94
N THR A 169 -0.46 7.31 -8.91
CA THR A 169 -1.92 7.20 -8.89
C THR A 169 -2.56 7.69 -7.59
N LYS A 170 -1.86 7.53 -6.45
CA LYS A 170 -2.29 8.10 -5.16
C LYS A 170 -2.23 9.64 -5.18
N GLN A 171 -1.17 10.21 -5.76
CA GLN A 171 -1.03 11.67 -5.89
C GLN A 171 -2.05 12.29 -6.84
N SER A 172 -2.40 11.62 -7.94
CA SER A 172 -3.45 12.10 -8.86
C SER A 172 -4.79 12.30 -8.14
N LYS A 173 -5.17 11.39 -7.23
CA LYS A 173 -6.37 11.57 -6.38
C LYS A 173 -6.28 12.74 -5.40
N LEU A 174 -5.07 13.05 -4.91
CA LEU A 174 -4.86 14.19 -4.00
C LEU A 174 -4.97 15.53 -4.72
N MET A 175 -4.73 15.56 -6.04
CA MET A 175 -4.92 16.74 -6.86
C MET A 175 -6.39 17.02 -7.22
N GLU A 176 -7.32 16.12 -6.95
CA GLU A 176 -8.77 16.38 -7.05
C GLU A 176 -9.27 17.37 -5.97
N HIS A 177 -8.51 17.58 -4.92
CA HIS A 177 -8.77 18.64 -3.94
C HIS A 177 -7.92 19.88 -4.27
N PRO A 178 -8.53 21.09 -4.31
CA PRO A 178 -7.77 22.30 -4.57
C PRO A 178 -6.61 22.41 -3.55
N PRO A 179 -5.37 22.61 -4.03
CA PRO A 179 -4.22 22.67 -3.14
C PRO A 179 -4.37 23.80 -2.13
N LEU A 180 -3.87 23.63 -0.92
CA LEU A 180 -3.80 24.71 0.04
C LEU A 180 -2.94 25.84 -0.55
N SER A 181 -3.44 27.06 -0.48
CA SER A 181 -2.64 28.25 -0.81
C SER A 181 -1.41 28.36 0.12
N ALA A 182 -0.43 29.15 -0.26
CA ALA A 182 0.75 29.39 0.58
C ALA A 182 0.36 29.86 1.99
N ARG A 183 -0.61 30.78 2.09
CA ARG A 183 -1.10 31.32 3.37
C ARG A 183 -1.88 30.30 4.20
N GLU A 184 -2.73 29.50 3.58
CA GLU A 184 -3.41 28.42 4.28
C GLU A 184 -2.41 27.42 4.84
N ARG A 185 -1.36 27.08 4.08
CA ARG A 185 -0.30 26.16 4.50
C ARG A 185 0.52 26.70 5.66
N GLU A 186 0.86 27.99 5.66
CA GLU A 186 1.52 28.65 6.78
C GLU A 186 0.67 28.60 8.05
N VAL A 187 -0.61 28.94 7.96
CA VAL A 187 -1.55 28.87 9.09
C VAL A 187 -1.65 27.46 9.63
N VAL A 188 -1.81 26.45 8.77
CA VAL A 188 -1.89 25.04 9.19
C VAL A 188 -0.59 24.57 9.83
N ARG A 189 0.57 25.02 9.34
CA ARG A 189 1.88 24.69 9.92
C ARG A 189 2.02 25.23 11.35
N TRP A 190 1.68 26.48 11.59
CA TRP A 190 1.73 27.07 12.93
C TRP A 190 0.69 26.43 13.86
N THR A 191 -0.46 26.05 13.32
CA THR A 191 -1.47 25.28 14.07
C THR A 191 -0.93 23.91 14.49
N ALA A 192 -0.19 23.24 13.64
CA ALA A 192 0.45 21.94 13.97
C ALA A 192 1.49 22.08 15.09
N GLN A 193 2.10 23.26 15.24
CA GLN A 193 3.00 23.61 16.35
C GLN A 193 2.26 24.04 17.63
N GLY A 194 0.94 23.94 17.66
CA GLY A 194 0.13 24.26 18.85
C GLY A 194 -0.20 25.74 19.02
N LYS A 195 0.11 26.63 18.03
CA LYS A 195 -0.19 28.05 18.13
C LYS A 195 -1.69 28.35 18.03
N THR A 196 -2.13 29.29 18.82
CA THR A 196 -3.50 29.86 18.75
C THR A 196 -3.66 30.78 17.55
N SER A 197 -4.90 31.10 17.16
CA SER A 197 -5.14 32.05 16.05
C SER A 197 -4.57 33.43 16.30
N ILE A 198 -4.57 33.88 17.57
CA ILE A 198 -3.98 35.16 17.98
C ILE A 198 -2.45 35.15 17.80
N GLU A 199 -1.77 34.11 18.29
CA GLU A 199 -0.31 33.96 18.13
C GLU A 199 0.07 33.82 16.64
N ILE A 200 -0.70 33.07 15.86
CA ILE A 200 -0.48 32.95 14.42
C ILE A 200 -0.64 34.30 13.73
N GLY A 201 -1.65 35.08 14.13
CA GLY A 201 -1.86 36.46 13.65
C GLY A 201 -0.66 37.36 13.93
N GLN A 202 -0.10 37.29 15.12
CA GLN A 202 1.12 38.02 15.48
C GLN A 202 2.35 37.62 14.64
N ILE A 203 2.53 36.28 14.45
CA ILE A 203 3.66 35.73 13.67
C ILE A 203 3.57 36.12 12.19
N LEU A 204 2.36 36.04 11.60
CA LEU A 204 2.15 36.26 10.17
C LEU A 204 1.75 37.69 9.82
N SER A 205 1.63 38.58 10.81
CA SER A 205 1.14 39.97 10.66
C SER A 205 -0.28 40.00 10.07
N LEU A 206 -1.16 39.16 10.61
CA LEU A 206 -2.57 39.01 10.21
C LEU A 206 -3.49 39.23 11.41
N SER A 207 -4.74 39.61 11.17
CA SER A 207 -5.77 39.55 12.21
C SER A 207 -6.12 38.11 12.54
N ASP A 208 -6.54 37.83 13.77
CA ASP A 208 -7.08 36.52 14.21
C ASP A 208 -8.28 36.09 13.36
N HIS A 209 -9.12 37.05 12.95
CA HIS A 209 -10.22 36.81 12.01
C HIS A 209 -9.71 36.28 10.65
N THR A 210 -8.63 36.87 10.11
CA THR A 210 -8.03 36.43 8.85
C THR A 210 -7.41 35.05 8.98
N VAL A 211 -6.74 34.76 10.12
CA VAL A 211 -6.23 33.41 10.41
C VAL A 211 -7.34 32.38 10.46
N ASN A 212 -8.45 32.70 11.12
CA ASN A 212 -9.61 31.81 11.20
C ASN A 212 -10.28 31.61 9.83
N ALA A 213 -10.29 32.61 8.96
CA ALA A 213 -10.77 32.48 7.59
C ALA A 213 -9.90 31.49 6.77
N TYR A 214 -8.57 31.59 6.85
CA TYR A 214 -7.65 30.63 6.22
C TYR A 214 -7.81 29.22 6.79
N MET A 215 -8.01 29.09 8.11
CA MET A 215 -8.27 27.80 8.77
C MET A 215 -9.55 27.16 8.24
N THR A 216 -10.64 27.92 8.17
CA THR A 216 -11.93 27.44 7.67
C THR A 216 -11.85 27.02 6.21
N SER A 217 -11.14 27.79 5.38
CA SER A 217 -10.90 27.47 3.99
C SER A 217 -10.09 26.17 3.85
N ALA A 218 -9.04 26.00 4.64
CA ALA A 218 -8.22 24.78 4.65
C ALA A 218 -9.03 23.55 5.10
N ILE A 219 -9.88 23.69 6.13
CA ILE A 219 -10.79 22.63 6.59
C ILE A 219 -11.70 22.17 5.45
N LYS A 220 -12.31 23.10 4.71
CA LYS A 220 -13.18 22.79 3.58
C LYS A 220 -12.40 22.12 2.44
N LYS A 221 -11.24 22.67 2.06
CA LYS A 221 -10.40 22.13 0.98
C LYS A 221 -9.91 20.71 1.24
N LEU A 222 -9.60 20.41 2.49
CA LEU A 222 -9.16 19.06 2.86
C LEU A 222 -10.29 18.18 3.37
N ASP A 223 -11.55 18.59 3.25
CA ASP A 223 -12.71 17.83 3.70
C ASP A 223 -12.51 17.30 5.14
N CYS A 224 -12.31 18.22 6.08
CA CYS A 224 -12.12 17.96 7.49
C CYS A 224 -13.28 18.56 8.30
N VAL A 225 -13.54 18.04 9.50
CA VAL A 225 -14.61 18.55 10.39
C VAL A 225 -14.09 19.52 11.46
N ASN A 226 -12.76 19.50 11.75
CA ASN A 226 -12.17 20.36 12.77
C ASN A 226 -10.66 20.55 12.53
N ARG A 227 -10.05 21.50 13.30
CA ARG A 227 -8.63 21.84 13.21
C ARG A 227 -7.68 20.68 13.53
N THR A 228 -8.05 19.79 14.44
CA THR A 228 -7.22 18.63 14.80
C THR A 228 -7.15 17.64 13.65
N GLN A 229 -8.29 17.34 13.03
CA GLN A 229 -8.35 16.48 11.86
C GLN A 229 -7.62 17.11 10.66
N LEU A 230 -7.75 18.45 10.48
CA LEU A 230 -7.02 19.18 9.44
C LEU A 230 -5.51 19.00 9.60
N VAL A 231 -4.96 19.22 10.79
CA VAL A 231 -3.52 19.07 11.06
C VAL A 231 -3.09 17.63 10.81
N ALA A 232 -3.79 16.63 11.34
CA ALA A 232 -3.49 15.23 11.15
C ALA A 232 -3.53 14.82 9.66
N LYS A 233 -4.50 15.35 8.88
CA LYS A 233 -4.61 15.10 7.44
C LYS A 233 -3.49 15.80 6.67
N ALA A 234 -3.18 17.05 7.00
CA ALA A 234 -2.12 17.81 6.36
C ALA A 234 -0.73 17.19 6.55
N ILE A 235 -0.43 16.63 7.74
CA ILE A 235 0.81 15.90 8.00
C ILE A 235 0.83 14.60 7.17
N ARG A 236 -0.23 13.79 7.21
CA ARG A 236 -0.30 12.55 6.42
C ARG A 236 -0.16 12.78 4.93
N MET A 237 -0.69 13.89 4.42
CA MET A 237 -0.57 14.30 3.02
C MET A 237 0.75 15.02 2.71
N LYS A 238 1.64 15.18 3.67
CA LYS A 238 2.92 15.92 3.56
C LYS A 238 2.77 17.35 3.03
N LEU A 239 1.65 17.98 3.31
CA LEU A 239 1.42 19.39 2.96
C LEU A 239 2.14 20.32 3.93
N ILE A 240 2.42 19.84 5.13
CA ILE A 240 3.22 20.46 6.17
C ILE A 240 4.18 19.45 6.79
N ILE A 241 5.28 19.94 7.34
CA ILE A 241 6.31 19.17 8.07
C ILE A 241 6.29 19.65 9.52
#